data_ebdfc54d508153006c5d575790c337fc
#
_entry.id   ebdfc54d508153006c5d575790c337fc
#
_cell.length_a   1.000
_cell.length_b   1.000
_cell.length_c   1.000
_cell.angle_alpha   90.00
_cell.angle_beta   90.00
_cell.angle_gamma   90.00
#
_symmetry.space_group_name_H-M   'P 1'
#
loop_
_entity.id
_entity.type
_entity.pdbx_description
1 polymer ?
#
loop_
_entity_poly.entity_id
_entity_poly.type
_entity_poly.pdbx_seq_one_letter_code
_entity_poly.pdbx_strand_id
1 'polypeptide(L)'
;MRGLIQPTNIVPKNMFYNEAEKVQLKRLEGLLMQDRYLEICARLKDSGMRTGFACLFYGAPGTGKTETVMQLARATGRSIFQVNMANIRDKWVGESEKNVKAIFGQYQNAVRNSSVAPILLLNEADALLGGRFTEVNRSVERMENTMQNIILEEMEKLNGILIATTNLTCNLDGAFERRFLFKVEFHAPEAEVRKYIWRTMIPQLDDDTAMQLALRYNLSGGQIENIARKCKIESILNGKAPDFDMLKTFCDEELLVKERAHIVGFRNAS
;
A
#
# COMPACT_ATOMS: atom_id res chain seq x y z
N MET A 1 -16.79 -12.63 -12.53
CA MET A 1 -16.68 -11.31 -11.86
C MET A 1 -15.74 -11.46 -10.69
N ARG A 2 -14.65 -10.69 -10.59
CA ARG A 2 -13.95 -10.56 -9.31
C ARG A 2 -14.92 -9.85 -8.37
N GLY A 3 -15.24 -10.47 -7.22
CA GLY A 3 -16.19 -9.90 -6.26
C GLY A 3 -15.60 -8.62 -5.65
N LEU A 4 -16.45 -7.62 -5.42
CA LEU A 4 -16.11 -6.44 -4.62
C LEU A 4 -15.90 -6.89 -3.18
N ILE A 5 -14.80 -6.45 -2.57
CA ILE A 5 -14.61 -6.60 -1.12
C ILE A 5 -15.54 -5.60 -0.44
N GLN A 6 -16.50 -6.10 0.30
CA GLN A 6 -17.46 -5.25 1.01
C GLN A 6 -16.81 -4.63 2.26
N PRO A 7 -17.12 -3.39 2.62
CA PRO A 7 -16.54 -2.73 3.80
C PRO A 7 -16.83 -3.49 5.10
N THR A 8 -17.97 -4.20 5.17
CA THR A 8 -18.35 -5.06 6.31
C THR A 8 -17.48 -6.30 6.46
N ASN A 9 -16.86 -6.76 5.37
CA ASN A 9 -15.98 -7.93 5.37
C ASN A 9 -14.51 -7.59 5.71
N ILE A 10 -14.20 -6.30 5.84
CA ILE A 10 -12.86 -5.84 6.21
C ILE A 10 -12.72 -5.89 7.72
N VAL A 11 -11.78 -6.71 8.20
CA VAL A 11 -11.48 -6.80 9.63
C VAL A 11 -10.93 -5.47 10.13
N PRO A 12 -11.49 -4.88 11.20
CA PRO A 12 -10.96 -3.64 11.75
C PRO A 12 -9.56 -3.84 12.31
N LYS A 13 -8.64 -2.96 11.93
CA LYS A 13 -7.28 -2.92 12.47
C LYS A 13 -6.96 -1.51 12.93
N ASN A 14 -6.30 -1.39 14.08
CA ASN A 14 -5.74 -0.13 14.53
C ASN A 14 -4.48 0.17 13.73
N MET A 15 -4.49 1.27 13.01
CA MET A 15 -3.35 1.74 12.23
C MET A 15 -2.68 2.91 12.95
N PHE A 16 -1.36 2.88 12.98
CA PHE A 16 -0.55 3.92 13.59
C PHE A 16 0.37 4.52 12.51
N TYR A 17 0.39 5.84 12.44
CA TYR A 17 1.13 6.59 11.42
C TYR A 17 1.98 7.66 12.10
N ASN A 18 3.09 8.03 11.46
CA ASN A 18 3.77 9.25 11.84
C ASN A 18 2.85 10.47 11.56
N GLU A 19 3.15 11.61 12.14
CA GLU A 19 2.21 12.74 12.10
C GLU A 19 1.95 13.27 10.67
N ALA A 20 2.98 13.22 9.81
CA ALA A 20 2.85 13.68 8.42
C ALA A 20 1.84 12.83 7.62
N GLU A 21 1.95 11.51 7.70
CA GLU A 21 1.01 10.58 7.03
C GLU A 21 -0.39 10.68 7.62
N LYS A 22 -0.49 10.81 8.95
CA LYS A 22 -1.76 10.89 9.66
C LYS A 22 -2.60 12.09 9.21
N VAL A 23 -1.98 13.27 9.05
CA VAL A 23 -2.65 14.48 8.55
C VAL A 23 -3.16 14.27 7.12
N GLN A 24 -2.33 13.70 6.23
CA GLN A 24 -2.72 13.46 4.84
C GLN A 24 -3.83 12.41 4.73
N LEU A 25 -3.74 11.32 5.49
CA LEU A 25 -4.74 10.26 5.50
C LEU A 25 -6.07 10.73 6.06
N LYS A 26 -6.06 11.54 7.13
CA LYS A 26 -7.29 12.14 7.68
C LYS A 26 -7.98 13.07 6.67
N ARG A 27 -7.19 13.85 5.91
CA ARG A 27 -7.73 14.68 4.82
C ARG A 27 -8.34 13.81 3.72
N LEU A 28 -7.67 12.74 3.32
CA LEU A 28 -8.17 11.81 2.30
C LEU A 28 -9.44 11.09 2.77
N GLU A 29 -9.48 10.62 4.00
CA GLU A 29 -10.68 10.02 4.61
C GLU A 29 -11.87 10.99 4.56
N GLY A 30 -11.66 12.25 4.99
CA GLY A 30 -12.69 13.28 4.95
C GLY A 30 -13.20 13.56 3.54
N LEU A 31 -12.33 13.53 2.53
CA LEU A 31 -12.70 13.68 1.11
C LEU A 31 -13.52 12.48 0.63
N LEU A 32 -13.20 11.28 1.09
CA LEU A 32 -13.86 10.03 0.68
C LEU A 32 -15.20 9.80 1.42
N MET A 33 -15.57 10.58 2.43
CA MET A 33 -16.90 10.53 3.02
C MET A 33 -17.96 10.87 1.95
N GLN A 34 -19.06 10.09 1.89
CA GLN A 34 -19.97 10.09 0.75
C GLN A 34 -20.52 11.47 0.41
N ASP A 35 -21.01 12.23 1.39
CA ASP A 35 -21.61 13.54 1.15
C ASP A 35 -20.59 14.54 0.58
N ARG A 36 -19.39 14.56 1.15
CA ARG A 36 -18.30 15.43 0.68
C ARG A 36 -17.80 15.03 -0.69
N TYR A 37 -17.69 13.73 -0.94
CA TYR A 37 -17.30 13.21 -2.24
C TYR A 37 -18.26 13.67 -3.33
N LEU A 38 -19.56 13.54 -3.10
CA LEU A 38 -20.59 13.96 -4.07
C LEU A 38 -20.57 15.47 -4.30
N GLU A 39 -20.43 16.26 -3.24
CA GLU A 39 -20.32 17.72 -3.35
C GLU A 39 -19.09 18.15 -4.17
N ILE A 40 -17.93 17.54 -3.89
CA ILE A 40 -16.69 17.83 -4.61
C ILE A 40 -16.81 17.45 -6.08
N CYS A 41 -17.36 16.25 -6.39
CA CYS A 41 -17.58 15.82 -7.77
C CYS A 41 -18.52 16.78 -8.53
N ALA A 42 -19.59 17.25 -7.89
CA ALA A 42 -20.51 18.23 -8.50
C ALA A 42 -19.79 19.54 -8.82
N ARG A 43 -19.08 20.12 -7.86
CA ARG A 43 -18.35 21.39 -8.06
C ARG A 43 -17.24 21.29 -9.10
N LEU A 44 -16.50 20.16 -9.13
CA LEU A 44 -15.47 19.93 -10.17
C LEU A 44 -16.12 19.84 -11.55
N LYS A 45 -17.24 19.11 -11.67
CA LYS A 45 -18.00 19.02 -12.93
C LYS A 45 -18.49 20.37 -13.41
N ASP A 46 -19.06 21.18 -12.53
CA ASP A 46 -19.55 22.52 -12.85
C ASP A 46 -18.41 23.46 -13.32
N SER A 47 -17.19 23.20 -12.83
CA SER A 47 -15.98 23.93 -13.25
C SER A 47 -15.30 23.33 -14.50
N GLY A 48 -15.89 22.32 -15.15
CA GLY A 48 -15.30 21.64 -16.30
C GLY A 48 -14.07 20.79 -15.96
N MET A 49 -13.85 20.46 -14.67
CA MET A 49 -12.73 19.67 -14.22
C MET A 49 -13.07 18.19 -14.15
N ARG A 50 -12.04 17.33 -14.13
CA ARG A 50 -12.20 15.89 -13.95
C ARG A 50 -12.71 15.58 -12.54
N THR A 51 -13.64 14.64 -12.44
CA THR A 51 -14.25 14.22 -11.17
C THR A 51 -13.60 12.99 -10.56
N GLY A 52 -12.76 12.28 -11.32
CA GLY A 52 -12.04 11.11 -10.81
C GLY A 52 -10.84 11.49 -9.93
N PHE A 53 -10.64 10.71 -8.88
CA PHE A 53 -9.53 10.88 -7.94
C PHE A 53 -8.54 9.74 -8.07
N ALA A 54 -7.28 10.04 -8.38
CA ALA A 54 -6.20 9.08 -8.33
C ALA A 54 -5.26 9.42 -7.17
N CYS A 55 -5.02 8.44 -6.32
CA CYS A 55 -4.14 8.54 -5.15
C CYS A 55 -3.01 7.53 -5.26
N LEU A 56 -1.80 7.92 -4.89
CA LEU A 56 -0.63 7.05 -4.81
C LEU A 56 -0.20 6.91 -3.35
N PHE A 57 -0.10 5.65 -2.88
CA PHE A 57 0.52 5.29 -1.61
C PHE A 57 1.85 4.62 -1.91
N TYR A 58 2.95 5.26 -1.56
CA TYR A 58 4.30 4.79 -1.88
C TYR A 58 5.19 4.78 -0.64
N GLY A 59 6.29 4.03 -0.68
CA GLY A 59 7.23 3.93 0.44
C GLY A 59 7.67 2.49 0.72
N ALA A 60 8.50 2.30 1.73
CA ALA A 60 9.10 1.00 2.04
C ALA A 60 8.08 -0.13 2.27
N PRO A 61 8.43 -1.39 2.00
CA PRO A 61 7.55 -2.52 2.28
C PRO A 61 7.26 -2.64 3.78
N GLY A 62 6.09 -3.19 4.13
CA GLY A 62 5.69 -3.41 5.53
C GLY A 62 5.23 -2.16 6.29
N THR A 63 5.09 -1.00 5.63
CA THR A 63 4.62 0.25 6.25
C THR A 63 3.09 0.40 6.33
N GLY A 64 2.33 -0.60 5.85
CA GLY A 64 0.88 -0.63 6.00
C GLY A 64 0.06 -0.02 4.86
N LYS A 65 0.66 0.30 3.69
CA LYS A 65 -0.02 0.94 2.55
C LYS A 65 -1.33 0.26 2.14
N THR A 66 -1.29 -1.02 1.84
CA THR A 66 -2.48 -1.78 1.41
C THR A 66 -3.52 -1.87 2.52
N GLU A 67 -3.09 -2.12 3.76
CA GLU A 67 -3.99 -2.16 4.91
C GLU A 67 -4.68 -0.80 5.13
N THR A 68 -3.96 0.30 4.95
CA THR A 68 -4.55 1.65 5.03
C THR A 68 -5.69 1.83 4.03
N VAL A 69 -5.55 1.33 2.79
CA VAL A 69 -6.65 1.39 1.80
C VAL A 69 -7.85 0.58 2.27
N MET A 70 -7.62 -0.60 2.86
CA MET A 70 -8.70 -1.43 3.43
C MET A 70 -9.42 -0.67 4.56
N GLN A 71 -8.69 -0.08 5.49
CA GLN A 71 -9.29 0.63 6.61
C GLN A 71 -10.00 1.93 6.18
N LEU A 72 -9.48 2.66 5.18
CA LEU A 72 -10.16 3.79 4.56
C LEU A 72 -11.48 3.38 3.90
N ALA A 73 -11.49 2.27 3.17
CA ALA A 73 -12.68 1.75 2.54
C ALA A 73 -13.75 1.38 3.59
N ARG A 74 -13.31 0.71 4.67
CA ARG A 74 -14.19 0.38 5.80
C ARG A 74 -14.76 1.64 6.47
N ALA A 75 -13.93 2.62 6.78
CA ALA A 75 -14.32 3.86 7.47
C ALA A 75 -15.30 4.69 6.64
N THR A 76 -15.15 4.70 5.31
CA THR A 76 -15.98 5.49 4.39
C THR A 76 -17.14 4.71 3.77
N GLY A 77 -17.36 3.44 4.19
CA GLY A 77 -18.44 2.60 3.69
C GLY A 77 -18.29 2.20 2.22
N ARG A 78 -17.07 2.24 1.65
CA ARG A 78 -16.80 1.95 0.25
C ARG A 78 -16.35 0.51 0.06
N SER A 79 -16.87 -0.15 -0.96
CA SER A 79 -16.32 -1.44 -1.39
C SER A 79 -15.02 -1.26 -2.17
N ILE A 80 -14.21 -2.32 -2.25
CA ILE A 80 -12.93 -2.31 -2.98
C ILE A 80 -13.02 -3.23 -4.19
N PHE A 81 -12.68 -2.71 -5.35
CA PHE A 81 -12.38 -3.47 -6.55
C PHE A 81 -10.85 -3.65 -6.60
N GLN A 82 -10.38 -4.78 -6.09
CA GLN A 82 -8.94 -5.03 -5.98
C GLN A 82 -8.38 -5.68 -7.23
N VAL A 83 -7.28 -5.13 -7.71
CA VAL A 83 -6.48 -5.67 -8.83
C VAL A 83 -5.04 -5.82 -8.34
N ASN A 84 -4.52 -7.04 -8.33
CA ASN A 84 -3.09 -7.27 -8.11
C ASN A 84 -2.39 -7.21 -9.46
N MET A 85 -1.51 -6.23 -9.61
CA MET A 85 -0.83 -5.96 -10.87
C MET A 85 0.25 -7.00 -11.20
N ALA A 86 0.87 -7.63 -10.19
CA ALA A 86 1.81 -8.72 -10.40
C ALA A 86 1.15 -9.92 -11.11
N ASN A 87 -0.07 -10.30 -10.68
CA ASN A 87 -0.82 -11.42 -11.29
C ASN A 87 -1.30 -11.15 -12.73
N ILE A 88 -1.37 -9.88 -13.10
CA ILE A 88 -1.78 -9.50 -14.44
C ILE A 88 -0.60 -9.65 -15.39
N ARG A 89 0.61 -9.33 -14.96
CA ARG A 89 1.85 -9.44 -15.72
C ARG A 89 2.10 -10.87 -16.22
N ASP A 90 1.90 -11.90 -15.39
CA ASP A 90 2.18 -13.30 -15.74
C ASP A 90 1.22 -13.90 -16.79
N LYS A 91 0.01 -13.31 -16.94
CA LYS A 91 -1.02 -13.76 -17.89
C LYS A 91 -1.00 -13.00 -19.23
N TRP A 92 0.01 -12.18 -19.49
CA TRP A 92 -0.05 -11.11 -20.49
C TRP A 92 0.65 -11.38 -21.82
N VAL A 93 1.02 -12.59 -22.10
CA VAL A 93 1.52 -12.94 -23.45
C VAL A 93 0.33 -13.01 -24.41
N GLY A 94 0.03 -11.89 -25.10
CA GLY A 94 -0.90 -11.84 -26.24
C GLY A 94 -2.19 -11.03 -26.11
N GLU A 95 -2.71 -10.72 -24.89
CA GLU A 95 -4.01 -10.03 -24.70
C GLU A 95 -3.98 -8.86 -23.69
N SER A 96 -2.83 -8.30 -23.42
CA SER A 96 -2.59 -7.33 -22.36
C SER A 96 -3.47 -6.10 -22.40
N GLU A 97 -3.65 -5.50 -23.59
CA GLU A 97 -4.42 -4.27 -23.77
C GLU A 97 -5.89 -4.45 -23.46
N LYS A 98 -6.48 -5.54 -23.95
CA LYS A 98 -7.90 -5.84 -23.72
C LYS A 98 -8.19 -6.07 -22.24
N ASN A 99 -7.26 -6.74 -21.54
CA ASN A 99 -7.41 -7.06 -20.13
C ASN A 99 -7.39 -5.80 -19.25
N VAL A 100 -6.48 -4.85 -19.50
CA VAL A 100 -6.44 -3.58 -18.76
C VAL A 100 -7.72 -2.77 -19.01
N LYS A 101 -8.12 -2.58 -20.27
CA LYS A 101 -9.38 -1.90 -20.61
C LYS A 101 -10.59 -2.57 -19.99
N ALA A 102 -10.61 -3.91 -19.98
CA ALA A 102 -11.69 -4.67 -19.36
C ALA A 102 -11.76 -4.44 -17.83
N ILE A 103 -10.63 -4.34 -17.14
CA ILE A 103 -10.57 -4.03 -15.70
C ILE A 103 -11.19 -2.65 -15.42
N PHE A 104 -10.74 -1.62 -16.14
CA PHE A 104 -11.29 -0.28 -15.98
C PHE A 104 -12.77 -0.21 -16.38
N GLY A 105 -13.17 -0.90 -17.44
CA GLY A 105 -14.58 -1.01 -17.85
C GLY A 105 -15.46 -1.69 -16.79
N GLN A 106 -14.98 -2.78 -16.18
CA GLN A 106 -15.68 -3.45 -15.07
C GLN A 106 -15.80 -2.54 -13.85
N TYR A 107 -14.73 -1.81 -13.52
CA TYR A 107 -14.75 -0.83 -12.43
C TYR A 107 -15.74 0.30 -12.70
N GLN A 108 -15.76 0.89 -13.92
CA GLN A 108 -16.72 1.92 -14.28
C GLN A 108 -18.17 1.43 -14.19
N ASN A 109 -18.42 0.19 -14.57
CA ASN A 109 -19.73 -0.44 -14.40
C ASN A 109 -20.09 -0.60 -12.92
N ALA A 110 -19.11 -0.97 -12.07
CA ALA A 110 -19.32 -1.05 -10.63
C ALA A 110 -19.65 0.33 -10.05
N VAL A 111 -18.97 1.40 -10.48
CA VAL A 111 -19.26 2.79 -10.05
C VAL A 111 -20.70 3.19 -10.42
N ARG A 112 -21.14 2.89 -11.66
CA ARG A 112 -22.49 3.25 -12.13
C ARG A 112 -23.60 2.50 -11.39
N ASN A 113 -23.33 1.27 -10.95
CA ASN A 113 -24.32 0.39 -10.32
C ASN A 113 -24.27 0.44 -8.79
N SER A 114 -23.43 1.31 -8.18
CA SER A 114 -23.31 1.43 -6.74
C SER A 114 -23.78 2.80 -6.28
N SER A 115 -24.51 2.85 -5.16
CA SER A 115 -24.90 4.10 -4.50
C SER A 115 -23.68 4.83 -3.90
N VAL A 116 -22.67 4.08 -3.48
CA VAL A 116 -21.39 4.57 -2.97
C VAL A 116 -20.29 4.06 -3.90
N ALA A 117 -19.60 4.97 -4.59
CA ALA A 117 -18.55 4.61 -5.55
C ALA A 117 -17.47 3.75 -4.89
N PRO A 118 -17.15 2.55 -5.42
CA PRO A 118 -16.10 1.71 -4.89
C PRO A 118 -14.70 2.32 -5.11
N ILE A 119 -13.72 1.84 -4.37
CA ILE A 119 -12.31 2.16 -4.59
C ILE A 119 -11.71 1.13 -5.55
N LEU A 120 -11.11 1.57 -6.66
CA LEU A 120 -10.23 0.74 -7.48
C LEU A 120 -8.85 0.70 -6.82
N LEU A 121 -8.48 -0.45 -6.27
CA LEU A 121 -7.16 -0.66 -5.68
C LEU A 121 -6.24 -1.36 -6.68
N LEU A 122 -5.22 -0.65 -7.17
CA LEU A 122 -4.11 -1.24 -7.92
C LEU A 122 -3.00 -1.58 -6.92
N ASN A 123 -2.99 -2.82 -6.46
CA ASN A 123 -2.00 -3.28 -5.47
C ASN A 123 -0.72 -3.74 -6.15
N GLU A 124 0.44 -3.40 -5.54
CA GLU A 124 1.78 -3.75 -6.04
C GLU A 124 2.01 -3.24 -7.47
N ALA A 125 1.75 -1.97 -7.68
CA ALA A 125 1.85 -1.34 -9.00
C ALA A 125 3.30 -1.02 -9.42
N ASP A 126 4.31 -1.58 -8.75
CA ASP A 126 5.73 -1.31 -8.97
C ASP A 126 6.14 -1.50 -10.44
N ALA A 127 5.72 -2.61 -11.04
CA ALA A 127 6.04 -2.93 -12.43
C ALA A 127 5.40 -1.97 -13.46
N LEU A 128 4.36 -1.23 -13.06
CA LEU A 128 3.66 -0.29 -13.93
C LEU A 128 4.15 1.14 -13.78
N LEU A 129 4.56 1.51 -12.57
CA LEU A 129 4.85 2.90 -12.23
C LEU A 129 6.33 3.23 -12.39
N GLY A 130 7.20 2.24 -12.61
CA GLY A 130 8.63 2.42 -12.85
C GLY A 130 8.93 3.19 -14.12
N GLY A 131 10.15 3.74 -14.21
CA GLY A 131 10.63 4.46 -15.39
C GLY A 131 10.52 3.63 -16.67
N ARG A 132 10.24 4.29 -17.77
CA ARG A 132 10.12 3.64 -19.09
C ARG A 132 11.47 3.16 -19.58
N PHE A 133 11.46 2.04 -20.27
CA PHE A 133 12.65 1.57 -20.98
C PHE A 133 12.89 2.46 -22.19
N THR A 134 14.02 3.16 -22.21
CA THR A 134 14.42 4.06 -23.31
C THR A 134 15.05 3.30 -24.47
N GLU A 135 15.76 2.21 -24.20
CA GLU A 135 16.30 1.28 -25.18
C GLU A 135 15.46 0.02 -25.22
N VAL A 136 14.51 -0.05 -26.13
CA VAL A 136 13.53 -1.13 -26.22
C VAL A 136 14.08 -2.21 -27.16
N ASN A 137 14.90 -3.12 -26.64
CA ASN A 137 15.48 -4.21 -27.39
C ASN A 137 14.74 -5.55 -27.29
N ARG A 138 13.75 -5.65 -26.38
CA ARG A 138 12.98 -6.88 -26.13
C ARG A 138 11.49 -6.65 -26.30
N SER A 139 10.79 -7.68 -26.78
CA SER A 139 9.32 -7.64 -26.96
C SER A 139 8.55 -7.34 -25.65
N VAL A 140 9.12 -7.76 -24.51
CA VAL A 140 8.55 -7.53 -23.17
C VAL A 140 8.56 -6.03 -22.82
N GLU A 141 9.64 -5.31 -23.09
CA GLU A 141 9.78 -3.88 -22.80
C GLU A 141 8.79 -3.02 -23.63
N ARG A 142 8.56 -3.40 -24.89
CA ARG A 142 7.52 -2.76 -25.73
C ARG A 142 6.14 -2.96 -25.15
N MET A 143 5.86 -4.17 -24.69
CA MET A 143 4.58 -4.52 -24.11
C MET A 143 4.34 -3.77 -22.79
N GLU A 144 5.34 -3.64 -21.93
CA GLU A 144 5.26 -2.86 -20.68
C GLU A 144 5.00 -1.38 -20.96
N ASN A 145 5.71 -0.77 -21.88
CA ASN A 145 5.49 0.63 -22.30
C ASN A 145 4.09 0.84 -22.89
N THR A 146 3.58 -0.11 -23.70
CA THR A 146 2.22 -0.04 -24.26
C THR A 146 1.16 -0.09 -23.15
N MET A 147 1.35 -0.98 -22.16
CA MET A 147 0.45 -1.07 -21.03
C MET A 147 0.44 0.19 -20.16
N GLN A 148 1.61 0.75 -19.88
CA GLN A 148 1.71 2.02 -19.17
C GLN A 148 0.89 3.10 -19.88
N ASN A 149 0.97 3.20 -21.22
CA ASN A 149 0.20 4.16 -21.97
C ASN A 149 -1.31 3.95 -21.86
N ILE A 150 -1.77 2.69 -21.91
CA ILE A 150 -3.20 2.37 -21.76
C ILE A 150 -3.70 2.74 -20.36
N ILE A 151 -2.93 2.40 -19.32
CA ILE A 151 -3.30 2.75 -17.94
C ILE A 151 -3.37 4.28 -17.77
N LEU A 152 -2.41 5.01 -18.33
CA LEU A 152 -2.41 6.46 -18.31
C LEU A 152 -3.65 7.04 -19.00
N GLU A 153 -4.05 6.48 -20.15
CA GLU A 153 -5.29 6.85 -20.87
C GLU A 153 -6.54 6.56 -20.04
N GLU A 154 -6.62 5.38 -19.43
CA GLU A 154 -7.75 5.00 -18.58
C GLU A 154 -7.83 5.83 -17.28
N MET A 155 -6.69 6.21 -16.70
CA MET A 155 -6.64 7.14 -15.56
C MET A 155 -7.15 8.53 -15.94
N GLU A 156 -6.95 8.98 -17.18
CA GLU A 156 -7.50 10.26 -17.67
C GLU A 156 -9.01 10.25 -17.80
N LYS A 157 -9.59 9.11 -18.15
CA LYS A 157 -11.03 8.89 -18.29
C LYS A 157 -11.71 8.44 -17.00
N LEU A 158 -10.92 8.29 -15.93
CA LEU A 158 -11.40 7.76 -14.66
C LEU A 158 -12.56 8.61 -14.14
N ASN A 159 -13.66 7.94 -13.81
CA ASN A 159 -14.75 8.51 -13.02
C ASN A 159 -14.93 7.61 -11.79
N GLY A 160 -14.47 8.08 -10.64
CA GLY A 160 -14.44 7.31 -9.40
C GLY A 160 -13.13 7.50 -8.64
N ILE A 161 -12.75 6.53 -7.84
CA ILE A 161 -11.62 6.60 -6.91
C ILE A 161 -10.64 5.49 -7.26
N LEU A 162 -9.40 5.85 -7.58
CA LEU A 162 -8.29 4.93 -7.78
C LEU A 162 -7.26 5.15 -6.68
N ILE A 163 -6.82 4.09 -6.03
CA ILE A 163 -5.67 4.12 -5.12
C ILE A 163 -4.67 3.07 -5.62
N ALA A 164 -3.46 3.51 -5.94
CA ALA A 164 -2.35 2.62 -6.28
C ALA A 164 -1.40 2.51 -5.09
N THR A 165 -0.91 1.30 -4.81
CA THR A 165 0.15 1.07 -3.82
C THR A 165 1.43 0.60 -4.51
N THR A 166 2.57 1.12 -4.09
CA THR A 166 3.90 0.77 -4.63
C THR A 166 4.97 0.80 -3.56
N ASN A 167 6.00 -0.02 -3.71
CA ASN A 167 7.20 0.03 -2.89
C ASN A 167 8.30 0.92 -3.50
N LEU A 168 8.06 1.47 -4.70
CA LEU A 168 8.97 2.41 -5.33
C LEU A 168 8.99 3.72 -4.52
N THR A 169 10.17 4.12 -4.09
CA THR A 169 10.42 5.40 -3.41
C THR A 169 11.07 6.41 -4.35
N CYS A 170 11.55 5.97 -5.50
CA CYS A 170 12.18 6.78 -6.55
C CYS A 170 11.90 6.17 -7.93
N ASN A 171 12.26 6.89 -9.00
CA ASN A 171 12.10 6.47 -10.40
C ASN A 171 10.65 6.22 -10.86
N LEU A 172 9.70 6.93 -10.26
CA LEU A 172 8.34 6.97 -10.78
C LEU A 172 8.33 7.68 -12.14
N ASP A 173 7.68 7.08 -13.15
CA ASP A 173 7.51 7.75 -14.43
C ASP A 173 6.74 9.08 -14.25
N GLY A 174 7.31 10.20 -14.73
CA GLY A 174 6.72 11.52 -14.58
C GLY A 174 5.33 11.68 -15.21
N ALA A 175 4.96 10.80 -16.16
CA ALA A 175 3.62 10.78 -16.72
C ALA A 175 2.59 10.23 -15.72
N PHE A 176 2.95 9.21 -14.93
CA PHE A 176 2.12 8.73 -13.84
C PHE A 176 2.07 9.74 -12.69
N GLU A 177 3.22 10.32 -12.34
CA GLU A 177 3.31 11.29 -11.25
C GLU A 177 2.32 12.44 -11.38
N ARG A 178 2.13 12.95 -12.58
CA ARG A 178 1.20 14.07 -12.87
C ARG A 178 -0.28 13.67 -12.81
N ARG A 179 -0.60 12.39 -12.84
CA ARG A 179 -1.98 11.89 -12.83
C ARG A 179 -2.49 11.56 -11.44
N PHE A 180 -1.58 11.39 -10.49
CA PHE A 180 -1.96 11.22 -9.09
C PHE A 180 -2.20 12.58 -8.43
N LEU A 181 -3.45 12.82 -8.04
CA LEU A 181 -3.87 14.05 -7.36
C LEU A 181 -3.34 14.10 -5.92
N PHE A 182 -3.34 12.95 -5.24
CA PHE A 182 -2.83 12.80 -3.89
C PHE A 182 -1.69 11.78 -3.89
N LYS A 183 -0.61 12.12 -3.19
CA LYS A 183 0.56 11.26 -3.02
C LYS A 183 0.87 11.20 -1.54
N VAL A 184 0.78 10.02 -0.96
CA VAL A 184 1.06 9.79 0.46
C VAL A 184 2.28 8.88 0.56
N GLU A 185 3.35 9.43 1.12
CA GLU A 185 4.57 8.68 1.41
C GLU A 185 4.43 7.99 2.76
N PHE A 186 4.69 6.69 2.77
CA PHE A 186 4.69 5.88 3.98
C PHE A 186 6.12 5.62 4.41
N HIS A 187 6.54 6.27 5.48
CA HIS A 187 7.86 6.09 6.07
C HIS A 187 7.87 4.93 7.08
N ALA A 188 9.06 4.52 7.45
CA ALA A 188 9.21 3.65 8.61
C ALA A 188 8.63 4.35 9.86
N PRO A 189 7.92 3.63 10.74
CA PRO A 189 7.30 4.26 11.90
C PRO A 189 8.38 4.80 12.84
N GLU A 190 8.17 6.00 13.39
CA GLU A 190 9.00 6.60 14.42
C GLU A 190 8.93 5.79 15.73
N ALA A 191 9.87 5.99 16.64
CA ALA A 191 9.96 5.20 17.87
C ALA A 191 8.67 5.22 18.69
N GLU A 192 8.04 6.38 18.87
CA GLU A 192 6.74 6.48 19.54
C GLU A 192 5.65 5.67 18.83
N VAL A 193 5.61 5.74 17.50
CA VAL A 193 4.64 4.99 16.70
C VAL A 193 4.91 3.48 16.81
N ARG A 194 6.19 3.05 16.77
CA ARG A 194 6.59 1.64 16.98
C ARG A 194 6.15 1.13 18.35
N LYS A 195 6.31 1.94 19.40
CA LYS A 195 5.86 1.63 20.76
C LYS A 195 4.36 1.26 20.76
N TYR A 196 3.52 2.09 20.12
CA TYR A 196 2.08 1.80 20.02
C TYR A 196 1.79 0.53 19.22
N ILE A 197 2.53 0.29 18.14
CA ILE A 197 2.41 -0.96 17.35
C ILE A 197 2.77 -2.16 18.24
N TRP A 198 3.88 -2.13 18.95
CA TRP A 198 4.31 -3.19 19.87
C TRP A 198 3.24 -3.53 20.90
N ARG A 199 2.71 -2.52 21.57
CA ARG A 199 1.66 -2.70 22.59
C ARG A 199 0.35 -3.22 22.03
N THR A 200 0.01 -2.84 20.81
CA THR A 200 -1.19 -3.35 20.15
C THR A 200 -1.04 -4.81 19.74
N MET A 201 0.14 -5.18 19.26
CA MET A 201 0.42 -6.56 18.81
C MET A 201 0.67 -7.53 19.98
N ILE A 202 1.29 -7.04 21.05
CA ILE A 202 1.61 -7.80 22.28
C ILE A 202 1.09 -7.02 23.49
N PRO A 203 -0.20 -7.13 23.85
CA PRO A 203 -0.82 -6.34 24.92
C PRO A 203 -0.21 -6.54 26.32
N GLN A 204 0.55 -7.61 26.53
CA GLN A 204 1.23 -7.91 27.79
C GLN A 204 2.49 -7.07 28.01
N LEU A 205 3.02 -6.41 26.97
CA LEU A 205 4.19 -5.53 27.10
C LEU A 205 3.81 -4.27 27.87
N ASP A 206 4.65 -3.94 28.88
CA ASP A 206 4.60 -2.63 29.51
C ASP A 206 5.18 -1.52 28.60
N ASP A 207 4.93 -0.28 28.97
CA ASP A 207 5.32 0.89 28.18
C ASP A 207 6.83 1.02 28.01
N ASP A 208 7.58 0.69 29.08
CA ASP A 208 9.03 0.83 29.10
C ASP A 208 9.71 -0.20 28.21
N THR A 209 9.30 -1.45 28.31
CA THR A 209 9.75 -2.55 27.44
C THR A 209 9.43 -2.27 25.97
N ALA A 210 8.21 -1.83 25.69
CA ALA A 210 7.80 -1.48 24.32
C ALA A 210 8.64 -0.32 23.75
N MET A 211 8.95 0.68 24.59
CA MET A 211 9.78 1.81 24.19
C MET A 211 11.24 1.41 23.99
N GLN A 212 11.79 0.56 24.86
CA GLN A 212 13.16 0.03 24.69
C GLN A 212 13.31 -0.72 23.35
N LEU A 213 12.35 -1.58 22.99
CA LEU A 213 12.33 -2.27 21.70
C LEU A 213 12.22 -1.28 20.55
N ALA A 214 11.32 -0.29 20.67
CA ALA A 214 11.10 0.72 19.66
C ALA A 214 12.33 1.62 19.39
N LEU A 215 13.10 1.96 20.42
CA LEU A 215 14.34 2.74 20.29
C LEU A 215 15.49 1.90 19.73
N ARG A 216 15.57 0.64 20.14
CA ARG A 216 16.68 -0.25 19.75
C ARG A 216 16.55 -0.76 18.32
N TYR A 217 15.32 -1.06 17.86
CA TYR A 217 15.07 -1.71 16.59
C TYR A 217 14.23 -0.83 15.67
N ASN A 218 14.80 -0.49 14.51
CA ASN A 218 14.09 0.28 13.48
C ASN A 218 13.29 -0.65 12.58
N LEU A 219 12.18 -1.20 13.09
CA LEU A 219 11.33 -2.16 12.43
C LEU A 219 10.10 -1.49 11.80
N SER A 220 9.68 -2.00 10.66
CA SER A 220 8.38 -1.66 10.07
C SER A 220 7.23 -2.33 10.83
N GLY A 221 6.01 -1.84 10.63
CA GLY A 221 4.81 -2.45 11.23
C GLY A 221 4.65 -3.93 10.87
N GLY A 222 4.94 -4.31 9.63
CA GLY A 222 4.88 -5.70 9.18
C GLY A 222 5.94 -6.59 9.85
N GLN A 223 7.14 -6.08 10.10
CA GLN A 223 8.18 -6.80 10.84
C GLN A 223 7.77 -7.01 12.29
N ILE A 224 7.20 -6.01 12.95
CA ILE A 224 6.68 -6.13 14.32
C ILE A 224 5.54 -7.15 14.36
N GLU A 225 4.63 -7.16 13.37
CA GLU A 225 3.57 -8.16 13.26
C GLU A 225 4.14 -9.59 13.14
N ASN A 226 5.19 -9.80 12.33
CA ASN A 226 5.85 -11.10 12.21
C ASN A 226 6.43 -11.57 13.55
N ILE A 227 7.11 -10.69 14.27
CA ILE A 227 7.67 -11.00 15.60
C ILE A 227 6.55 -11.36 16.58
N ALA A 228 5.49 -10.57 16.63
CA ALA A 228 4.34 -10.85 17.48
C ALA A 228 3.69 -12.21 17.17
N ARG A 229 3.63 -12.59 15.89
CA ARG A 229 3.15 -13.92 15.48
C ARG A 229 4.08 -15.03 15.94
N LYS A 230 5.42 -14.86 15.82
CA LYS A 230 6.41 -15.80 16.37
C LYS A 230 6.21 -15.97 17.87
N CYS A 231 6.09 -14.88 18.64
CA CYS A 231 5.83 -14.92 20.07
C CYS A 231 4.56 -15.71 20.42
N LYS A 232 3.49 -15.49 19.66
CA LYS A 232 2.22 -16.21 19.88
C LYS A 232 2.37 -17.71 19.60
N ILE A 233 3.12 -18.10 18.58
CA ILE A 233 3.40 -19.50 18.27
C ILE A 233 4.21 -20.13 19.40
N GLU A 234 5.29 -19.48 19.85
CA GLU A 234 6.13 -19.96 20.95
C GLU A 234 5.35 -20.11 22.26
N SER A 235 4.46 -19.17 22.57
CA SER A 235 3.62 -19.26 23.76
C SER A 235 2.67 -20.45 23.72
N ILE A 236 2.20 -20.86 22.54
CA ILE A 236 1.36 -22.05 22.35
C ILE A 236 2.19 -23.33 22.50
N LEU A 237 3.40 -23.36 21.91
CA LEU A 237 4.26 -24.55 21.92
C LEU A 237 4.87 -24.81 23.30
N ASN A 238 5.32 -23.76 23.99
CA ASN A 238 6.12 -23.85 25.21
C ASN A 238 5.37 -23.41 26.48
N GLY A 239 4.13 -22.93 26.35
CA GLY A 239 3.30 -22.49 27.48
C GLY A 239 3.83 -21.23 28.20
N LYS A 240 4.82 -20.53 27.63
CA LYS A 240 5.47 -19.36 28.24
C LYS A 240 5.05 -18.07 27.54
N ALA A 241 4.77 -17.03 28.32
CA ALA A 241 4.63 -15.69 27.78
C ALA A 241 5.99 -15.20 27.21
N PRO A 242 5.99 -14.38 26.14
CA PRO A 242 7.23 -13.85 25.58
C PRO A 242 7.91 -12.95 26.62
N ASP A 243 9.17 -13.24 26.90
CA ASP A 243 10.04 -12.40 27.70
C ASP A 243 10.88 -11.45 26.81
N PHE A 244 11.59 -10.53 27.44
CA PHE A 244 12.38 -9.52 26.72
C PHE A 244 13.51 -10.13 25.89
N ASP A 245 14.16 -11.19 26.36
CA ASP A 245 15.27 -11.82 25.65
C ASP A 245 14.78 -12.60 24.43
N MET A 246 13.64 -13.24 24.51
CA MET A 246 12.96 -13.85 23.35
C MET A 246 12.60 -12.79 22.31
N LEU A 247 12.04 -11.67 22.72
CA LEU A 247 11.70 -10.57 21.81
C LEU A 247 12.94 -10.00 21.11
N LYS A 248 14.04 -9.82 21.85
CA LYS A 248 15.32 -9.41 21.27
C LYS A 248 15.81 -10.41 20.22
N THR A 249 15.79 -11.70 20.55
CA THR A 249 16.22 -12.75 19.62
C THR A 249 15.42 -12.68 18.32
N PHE A 250 14.09 -12.54 18.38
CA PHE A 250 13.25 -12.44 17.20
C PHE A 250 13.45 -11.13 16.41
N CYS A 251 13.75 -10.02 17.10
CA CYS A 251 14.13 -8.77 16.45
C CYS A 251 15.46 -8.90 15.70
N ASP A 252 16.46 -9.51 16.33
CA ASP A 252 17.77 -9.74 15.72
C ASP A 252 17.66 -10.67 14.50
N GLU A 253 16.84 -11.73 14.56
CA GLU A 253 16.53 -12.60 13.41
C GLU A 253 15.88 -11.84 12.26
N GLU A 254 14.96 -10.90 12.54
CA GLU A 254 14.27 -10.13 11.51
C GLU A 254 15.22 -9.14 10.80
N LEU A 255 16.27 -8.69 11.45
CA LEU A 255 17.29 -7.76 10.92
C LEU A 255 18.44 -8.45 10.17
N LEU A 256 18.74 -9.72 10.47
CA LEU A 256 19.87 -10.48 9.90
C LEU A 256 19.90 -10.52 8.35
N VAL A 257 18.76 -10.32 7.71
CA VAL A 257 18.67 -10.25 6.24
C VAL A 257 19.31 -8.96 5.68
N LYS A 258 19.42 -7.87 6.46
CA LYS A 258 19.97 -6.58 6.01
C LYS A 258 21.48 -6.46 6.24
N GLU A 259 22.03 -7.04 7.30
CA GLU A 259 23.47 -6.93 7.59
C GLU A 259 24.33 -7.78 6.66
N ARG A 260 23.82 -8.91 6.16
CA ARG A 260 24.55 -9.73 5.18
C ARG A 260 24.74 -9.06 3.81
N ALA A 261 23.97 -8.04 3.49
CA ALA A 261 24.12 -7.27 2.24
C ALA A 261 25.25 -6.23 2.31
N HIS A 262 25.83 -5.93 3.49
CA HIS A 262 26.87 -4.92 3.68
C HIS A 262 28.29 -5.47 3.95
N ILE A 263 28.47 -6.80 4.05
CA ILE A 263 29.80 -7.42 4.30
C ILE A 263 30.31 -8.16 3.04
N VAL A 264 30.16 -7.56 1.87
CA VAL A 264 30.96 -7.96 0.69
C VAL A 264 31.83 -6.77 0.31
N GLY A 265 32.82 -6.48 1.13
CA GLY A 265 33.90 -5.57 0.85
C GLY A 265 35.22 -6.32 0.97
N PHE A 266 35.89 -6.50 -0.17
CA PHE A 266 37.21 -7.10 -0.28
C PHE A 266 38.19 -6.49 0.73
N ARG A 267 38.73 -7.31 1.64
CA ARG A 267 40.01 -6.99 2.29
C ARG A 267 41.12 -7.30 1.28
N ASN A 268 41.70 -6.27 0.70
CA ASN A 268 43.01 -6.40 0.06
C ASN A 268 44.03 -6.69 1.17
N ALA A 269 44.60 -7.88 1.12
CA ALA A 269 45.82 -8.19 1.84
C ALA A 269 47.01 -7.55 1.08
N SER A 270 47.70 -6.64 1.76
CA SER A 270 49.06 -6.25 1.43
C SER A 270 50.04 -7.10 2.24
#